data_98d613582a0ce0545d32a8b9dcfce244
#
_entry.id   98d613582a0ce0545d32a8b9dcfce244
#
_cell.length_a   1.000
_cell.length_b   1.000
_cell.length_c   1.000
_cell.angle_alpha   90.00
_cell.angle_beta   90.00
_cell.angle_gamma   90.00
#
_symmetry.space_group_name_H-M   'P 1'
#
loop_
_entity.id
_entity.type
_entity.pdbx_description
1 polymer ?
#
loop_
_entity_poly.entity_id
_entity_poly.type
_entity_poly.pdbx_seq_one_letter_code
_entity_poly.pdbx_strand_id
1 'polypeptide(L)' 'MNKDKVIEIRCKKCNKLMMEYFMSGDDSAVVLQNIGIKCDRCKRVMILKKYSEGMIKEHSENGIFRI' A
#
# COMPACT_ATOMS: atom_id res chain seq x y z
N MET A 1 -5.73 -1.97 -18.41
CA MET A 1 -5.17 -1.21 -17.30
C MET A 1 -3.66 -1.32 -17.30
N ASN A 2 -2.97 -0.24 -17.09
CA ASN A 2 -1.52 -0.20 -17.15
C ASN A 2 -0.90 -0.73 -15.85
N LYS A 3 -0.05 -1.76 -15.95
CA LYS A 3 0.60 -2.36 -14.78
C LYS A 3 1.46 -1.37 -14.01
N ASP A 4 2.01 -0.37 -14.70
CA ASP A 4 2.88 0.63 -14.06
C ASP A 4 2.13 1.55 -13.11
N LYS A 5 0.81 1.50 -13.13
CA LYS A 5 -0.04 2.33 -12.28
C LYS A 5 -0.65 1.58 -11.12
N VAL A 6 -0.16 0.39 -10.86
CA VAL A 6 -0.66 -0.43 -9.74
C VAL A 6 0.47 -0.69 -8.76
N ILE A 7 0.20 -0.46 -7.49
CA ILE A 7 1.12 -0.78 -6.42
C ILE A 7 0.48 -1.86 -5.55
N GLU A 8 1.19 -2.97 -5.38
CA GLU A 8 0.73 -4.05 -4.51
C GLU A 8 1.11 -3.72 -3.07
N ILE A 9 0.14 -3.75 -2.19
CA ILE A 9 0.38 -3.55 -0.76
C ILE A 9 0.41 -4.91 -0.10
N ARG A 10 1.59 -5.28 0.41
CA ARG A 10 1.82 -6.61 0.96
C ARG A 10 2.23 -6.55 2.42
N CYS A 11 1.97 -7.64 3.13
CA CYS A 11 2.43 -7.77 4.50
C CYS A 11 3.95 -7.86 4.53
N LYS A 12 4.56 -7.01 5.35
CA LYS A 12 6.02 -6.96 5.51
C LYS A 12 6.60 -8.28 6.01
N LYS A 13 5.86 -8.99 6.85
CA LYS A 13 6.35 -10.20 7.49
C LYS A 13 6.20 -11.44 6.62
N CYS A 14 5.02 -11.65 6.03
CA CYS A 14 4.75 -12.88 5.29
C CYS A 14 4.60 -12.66 3.79
N ASN A 15 4.67 -11.41 3.35
CA ASN A 15 4.58 -11.03 1.93
C ASN A 15 3.23 -11.34 1.28
N LYS A 16 2.19 -11.56 2.08
CA LYS A 16 0.86 -11.81 1.54
C LYS A 16 0.32 -10.54 0.90
N LEU A 17 -0.29 -10.67 -0.26
CA LEU A 17 -0.95 -9.54 -0.93
C LEU A 17 -2.17 -9.13 -0.10
N MET A 18 -2.14 -7.87 0.38
CA MET A 18 -3.21 -7.33 1.21
C MET A 18 -4.23 -6.58 0.36
N MET A 19 -3.73 -5.74 -0.55
CA MET A 19 -4.59 -4.96 -1.43
C MET A 19 -3.76 -4.43 -2.59
N GLU A 20 -4.45 -3.95 -3.61
CA GLU A 20 -3.81 -3.28 -4.74
C GLU A 20 -4.27 -1.84 -4.78
N TYR A 21 -3.33 -0.93 -4.94
CA TYR A 21 -3.65 0.48 -5.07
C TYR A 21 -3.41 0.93 -6.51
N PHE A 22 -4.44 1.52 -7.10
CA PHE A 22 -4.35 2.04 -8.47
C PHE A 22 -4.05 3.53 -8.41
N MET A 23 -2.88 3.90 -8.90
CA MET A 23 -2.42 5.28 -8.84
C MET A 23 -3.23 6.19 -9.75
N SER A 24 -3.57 7.39 -9.23
CA SER A 24 -4.34 8.38 -9.98
C SER A 24 -3.45 9.36 -10.74
N GLY A 25 -2.18 9.48 -10.33
CA GLY A 25 -1.26 10.46 -10.88
C GLY A 25 -1.11 11.72 -10.06
N ASP A 26 -1.82 11.83 -8.94
CA ASP A 26 -1.76 13.00 -8.06
C ASP A 26 -0.98 12.63 -6.79
N ASP A 27 0.30 12.96 -6.77
CA ASP A 27 1.18 12.62 -5.66
C ASP A 27 0.79 13.27 -4.33
N SER A 28 0.05 14.37 -4.37
CA SER A 28 -0.37 15.07 -3.16
C SER A 28 -1.67 14.53 -2.58
N ALA A 29 -2.39 13.70 -3.33
CA ALA A 29 -3.66 13.15 -2.85
C ALA A 29 -3.45 12.22 -1.67
N VAL A 30 -4.18 12.46 -0.58
CA VAL A 30 -4.17 11.56 0.57
C VAL A 30 -5.12 10.41 0.25
N VAL A 31 -4.57 9.21 0.13
CA VAL A 31 -5.33 8.07 -0.38
C VAL A 31 -5.55 6.98 0.65
N LEU A 32 -4.66 6.86 1.63
CA LEU A 32 -4.82 5.91 2.72
C LEU A 32 -4.74 6.68 4.03
N GLN A 33 -5.85 6.75 4.75
CA GLN A 33 -5.93 7.53 5.97
C GLN A 33 -6.81 6.82 6.99
N ASN A 34 -6.29 6.66 8.20
CA ASN A 34 -7.02 6.05 9.31
C ASN A 34 -7.57 4.66 8.97
N ILE A 35 -6.72 3.84 8.33
CA ILE A 35 -7.12 2.51 7.90
C ILE A 35 -6.38 1.47 8.71
N GLY A 36 -7.14 0.52 9.27
CA GLY A 36 -6.56 -0.64 9.92
C GLY A 36 -6.62 -1.84 8.98
N ILE A 37 -5.50 -2.53 8.83
CA ILE A 37 -5.42 -3.72 8.00
C ILE A 37 -4.89 -4.86 8.83
N LYS A 38 -5.56 -6.00 8.79
CA LYS A 38 -5.14 -7.19 9.50
C LYS A 38 -4.70 -8.26 8.50
N CYS A 39 -3.50 -8.79 8.70
CA CYS A 39 -3.03 -9.92 7.91
C CYS A 39 -3.56 -11.21 8.51
N ASP A 40 -4.37 -11.93 7.76
CA ASP A 40 -4.95 -13.20 8.23
C ASP A 40 -3.90 -14.26 8.47
N ARG A 41 -2.80 -14.19 7.73
CA ARG A 41 -1.78 -15.21 7.76
C ARG A 41 -0.89 -15.14 8.99
N CYS A 42 -0.41 -13.95 9.32
CA CYS A 42 0.51 -13.78 10.44
C CYS A 42 -0.12 -13.02 11.60
N LYS A 43 -1.38 -12.68 11.51
CA LYS A 43 -2.17 -12.03 12.57
C LYS A 43 -1.66 -10.65 12.97
N ARG A 44 -0.85 -10.02 12.11
CA ARG A 44 -0.40 -8.66 12.38
C ARG A 44 -1.50 -7.67 12.05
N VAL A 45 -1.57 -6.60 12.84
CA VAL A 45 -2.45 -5.47 12.57
C VAL A 45 -1.59 -4.28 12.21
N MET A 46 -1.83 -3.68 11.05
CA MET A 46 -1.14 -2.49 10.60
C MET A 46 -2.10 -1.33 10.54
N ILE A 47 -1.68 -0.18 11.02
CA ILE A 47 -2.50 1.03 10.99
C ILE A 47 -1.85 2.03 10.05
N LEU A 48 -2.57 2.41 9.01
CA LEU A 48 -2.12 3.41 8.06
C LEU A 48 -2.77 4.73 8.44
N LYS A 49 -1.99 5.63 9.05
CA LYS A 49 -2.53 6.87 9.58
C LYS A 49 -2.80 7.90 8.50
N LYS A 50 -1.81 8.15 7.66
CA LYS A 50 -1.95 9.12 6.58
C LYS A 50 -0.88 8.87 5.53
N TYR A 51 -1.30 8.48 4.34
CA TYR A 51 -0.39 8.29 3.21
C TYR A 51 -0.93 9.02 1.99
N SER A 52 -0.06 9.82 1.36
CA SER A 52 -0.35 10.36 0.05
C SER A 52 0.13 9.39 -1.02
N GLU A 53 -0.34 9.57 -2.25
CA GLU A 53 0.09 8.73 -3.35
C GLU A 53 1.62 8.81 -3.54
N GLY A 54 2.18 10.02 -3.41
CA GLY A 54 3.62 10.20 -3.50
C GLY A 54 4.38 9.44 -2.45
N MET A 55 3.86 9.38 -1.23
CA MET A 55 4.49 8.60 -0.15
C MET A 55 4.48 7.11 -0.44
N ILE A 56 3.37 6.61 -0.97
CA ILE A 56 3.26 5.20 -1.31
C ILE A 56 4.25 4.85 -2.44
N LYS A 57 4.35 5.71 -3.44
CA LYS A 57 5.30 5.53 -4.54
C LYS A 57 6.74 5.54 -4.04
N GLU A 58 7.05 6.47 -3.14
CA GLU A 58 8.40 6.60 -2.59
C GLU A 58 8.82 5.37 -1.79
N HIS A 59 7.88 4.80 -1.04
CA HIS A 59 8.15 3.62 -0.22
C HIS A 59 8.02 2.30 -0.98
N SER A 60 7.48 2.35 -2.20
CA SER A 60 7.34 1.13 -2.98
C SER A 60 8.65 0.75 -3.65
N GLU A 61 8.83 -0.54 -3.87
CA GLU A 61 10.00 -1.11 -4.50
C GLU A 61 9.51 -2.08 -5.55
N ASN A 62 9.81 -1.80 -6.83
CA ASN A 62 9.35 -2.62 -7.95
C ASN A 62 7.82 -2.81 -7.93
N GLY A 63 7.10 -1.75 -7.58
CA GLY A 63 5.64 -1.80 -7.54
C GLY A 63 5.06 -2.48 -6.31
N ILE A 64 5.87 -2.71 -5.28
CA ILE A 64 5.42 -3.38 -4.06
C ILE A 64 5.69 -2.48 -2.85
N PHE A 65 4.64 -2.20 -2.09
CA PHE A 65 4.74 -1.45 -0.84
C PHE A 65 4.46 -2.42 0.31
N ARG A 66 5.47 -2.66 1.13
CA ARG A 66 5.36 -3.58 2.27
C ARG A 66 5.04 -2.81 3.55
N ILE A 67 4.04 -3.26 4.23
CA ILE A 67 3.57 -2.59 5.47
C ILE A 67 3.65 -3.49 6.68
#